data_2c0c778a7f8d9160d34c3caf69291277
#
_entry.id   2c0c778a7f8d9160d34c3caf69291277
#
_cell.length_a   1.000
_cell.length_b   1.000
_cell.length_c   1.000
_cell.angle_alpha   90.00
_cell.angle_beta   90.00
_cell.angle_gamma   90.00
#
_symmetry.space_group_name_H-M   'P 1'
#
loop_
_entity.id
_entity.type
_entity.pdbx_description
1 polymer ?
#
loop_
_entity_poly.entity_id
_entity_poly.type
_entity_poly.pdbx_seq_one_letter_code
_entity_poly.pdbx_strand_id
1 'polypeptide(L)'
;MLTMEPSFSAPGAIPPRRTPFLVYRDRIGAPSELAFLRRQYIGFTQLDPVWIGRVLLPQAPAVGARLLRLGGEGPLGALHRFLFRHCGIVPPIPVDGLAPVVHAQFARGGALALPLARALNAQLVVTLHGGDVGKEKNWSGTVLSRRWPAVIAATRHFVCVSNAVAEVAARRGVPAAKLTVLPIGVEVPDQPPPPLANPTYHLFVGRFVEKKGIAVIVDAVRRLRAEGDSTPVVFVGDGPLRPLLEALAKDVPGIELAGWLPPGAVKARMAGAWSLLVPSVIAANGDAEGLPSVIPEAMAQGCAAIGSAEGGIAEAIRHDVTGLLVPPGDAPALAGAMRRVGDPVVRNRLGLAGFRGAAADLNAGRQSAKLEALLLGG
;
A
#
# COMPACT_ATOMS: atom_id res chain seq x y z
N MET A 1 1.28 62.99 -4.65
CA MET A 1 -0.06 62.44 -4.87
C MET A 1 0.08 61.43 -6.00
N LEU A 2 0.37 60.17 -5.70
CA LEU A 2 0.50 59.07 -6.66
C LEU A 2 -0.64 58.13 -6.37
N THR A 3 -1.62 58.09 -7.25
CA THR A 3 -2.78 57.21 -7.23
C THR A 3 -2.32 55.82 -7.64
N MET A 4 -2.34 54.85 -6.71
CA MET A 4 -2.22 53.40 -7.01
C MET A 4 -3.56 52.91 -7.53
N GLU A 5 -3.60 52.49 -8.79
CA GLU A 5 -4.73 51.72 -9.31
C GLU A 5 -4.74 50.30 -8.73
N PRO A 6 -5.92 49.76 -8.38
CA PRO A 6 -6.00 48.35 -7.92
C PRO A 6 -5.88 47.45 -9.13
N SER A 7 -4.87 46.55 -9.10
CA SER A 7 -4.74 45.45 -10.06
C SER A 7 -5.90 44.46 -9.88
N PHE A 8 -6.81 44.46 -10.86
CA PHE A 8 -7.83 43.41 -10.98
C PHE A 8 -7.14 42.10 -11.32
N SER A 9 -7.08 41.18 -10.35
CA SER A 9 -6.78 39.79 -10.60
C SER A 9 -7.88 39.21 -11.48
N ALA A 10 -7.52 38.61 -12.62
CA ALA A 10 -8.44 37.89 -13.48
C ALA A 10 -9.21 36.83 -12.69
N PRO A 11 -10.52 36.62 -12.94
CA PRO A 11 -11.29 35.60 -12.27
C PRO A 11 -10.64 34.24 -12.53
N GLY A 12 -10.29 33.51 -11.45
CA GLY A 12 -9.65 32.24 -11.53
C GLY A 12 -10.44 31.27 -12.43
N ALA A 13 -9.75 30.68 -13.41
CA ALA A 13 -10.35 29.69 -14.28
C ALA A 13 -10.98 28.59 -13.43
N ILE A 14 -12.28 28.34 -13.63
CA ILE A 14 -12.98 27.21 -13.00
C ILE A 14 -12.20 25.95 -13.39
N PRO A 15 -11.70 25.15 -12.42
CA PRO A 15 -10.94 23.97 -12.74
C PRO A 15 -11.76 23.04 -13.64
N PRO A 16 -11.18 22.44 -14.67
CA PRO A 16 -11.91 21.58 -15.60
C PRO A 16 -12.65 20.49 -14.84
N ARG A 17 -13.93 20.30 -15.19
CA ARG A 17 -14.79 19.30 -14.54
C ARG A 17 -14.21 17.91 -14.80
N ARG A 18 -13.76 17.22 -13.76
CA ARG A 18 -13.20 15.87 -13.88
C ARG A 18 -14.28 14.89 -14.31
N THR A 19 -13.91 13.95 -15.18
CA THR A 19 -14.83 12.91 -15.65
C THR A 19 -14.91 11.78 -14.60
N PRO A 20 -16.08 11.42 -14.10
CA PRO A 20 -16.22 10.33 -13.14
C PRO A 20 -15.85 8.99 -13.78
N PHE A 21 -15.18 8.11 -13.03
CA PHE A 21 -14.91 6.74 -13.44
C PHE A 21 -15.05 5.77 -12.26
N LEU A 22 -15.26 4.49 -12.54
CA LEU A 22 -15.52 3.52 -11.48
C LEU A 22 -14.25 2.89 -10.93
N VAL A 23 -14.08 2.95 -9.61
CA VAL A 23 -13.09 2.18 -8.86
C VAL A 23 -13.80 1.07 -8.09
N TYR A 24 -13.59 -0.17 -8.52
CA TYR A 24 -14.23 -1.32 -7.89
C TYR A 24 -13.37 -1.89 -6.75
N ARG A 25 -13.98 -1.96 -5.57
CA ARG A 25 -13.46 -2.68 -4.41
C ARG A 25 -14.62 -3.38 -3.69
N ASP A 26 -14.58 -4.70 -3.57
CA ASP A 26 -15.70 -5.51 -3.05
C ASP A 26 -16.16 -5.10 -1.63
N ARG A 27 -15.20 -4.78 -0.75
CA ARG A 27 -15.40 -4.26 0.61
C ARG A 27 -14.59 -3.00 0.77
N ILE A 28 -15.23 -1.85 0.88
CA ILE A 28 -14.59 -0.54 0.99
C ILE A 28 -14.51 -0.13 2.46
N GLY A 29 -13.35 0.38 2.90
CA GLY A 29 -13.17 0.95 4.23
C GLY A 29 -12.42 0.04 5.22
N ALA A 30 -11.74 -1.01 4.76
CA ALA A 30 -10.85 -1.77 5.64
C ALA A 30 -9.69 -0.87 6.13
N PRO A 31 -9.46 -0.73 7.45
CA PRO A 31 -8.44 0.18 7.99
C PRO A 31 -7.04 -0.05 7.42
N SER A 32 -6.68 -1.32 7.16
CA SER A 32 -5.40 -1.70 6.59
C SER A 32 -5.20 -1.26 5.13
N GLU A 33 -6.25 -0.82 4.45
CA GLU A 33 -6.23 -0.45 3.04
C GLU A 33 -6.39 1.06 2.81
N LEU A 34 -6.92 1.80 3.79
CA LEU A 34 -7.27 3.22 3.62
C LEU A 34 -6.08 4.10 3.25
N ALA A 35 -4.94 3.87 3.88
CA ALA A 35 -3.77 4.73 3.69
C ALA A 35 -3.25 4.71 2.25
N PHE A 36 -3.17 3.54 1.60
CA PHE A 36 -2.63 3.43 0.26
C PHE A 36 -3.68 3.59 -0.85
N LEU A 37 -4.93 3.20 -0.62
CA LEU A 37 -5.99 3.35 -1.63
C LEU A 37 -6.23 4.81 -2.00
N ARG A 38 -6.27 5.72 -1.03
CA ARG A 38 -6.42 7.15 -1.28
C ARG A 38 -5.28 7.72 -2.11
N ARG A 39 -4.05 7.33 -1.81
CA ARG A 39 -2.84 7.87 -2.46
C ARG A 39 -2.75 7.57 -3.95
N GLN A 40 -3.38 6.49 -4.41
CA GLN A 40 -3.39 6.14 -5.84
C GLN A 40 -4.03 7.21 -6.73
N TYR A 41 -4.93 8.04 -6.18
CA TYR A 41 -5.74 8.99 -6.95
C TYR A 41 -5.53 10.46 -6.57
N ILE A 42 -4.57 10.75 -5.69
CA ILE A 42 -4.39 12.09 -5.11
C ILE A 42 -3.99 13.15 -6.15
N GLY A 43 -3.27 12.76 -7.19
CA GLY A 43 -2.79 13.63 -8.26
C GLY A 43 -3.64 13.61 -9.53
N PHE A 44 -4.84 13.02 -9.49
CA PHE A 44 -5.71 12.98 -10.65
C PHE A 44 -6.24 14.38 -11.01
N THR A 45 -6.18 14.73 -12.28
CA THR A 45 -6.58 16.04 -12.80
C THR A 45 -7.74 15.96 -13.78
N GLN A 46 -7.91 14.83 -14.46
CA GLN A 46 -8.92 14.61 -15.48
C GLN A 46 -10.01 13.66 -15.05
N LEU A 47 -9.66 12.66 -14.23
CA LEU A 47 -10.58 11.62 -13.75
C LEU A 47 -10.99 11.87 -12.29
N ASP A 48 -12.27 11.58 -11.96
CA ASP A 48 -12.83 11.64 -10.61
C ASP A 48 -13.23 10.23 -10.14
N PRO A 49 -12.54 9.64 -9.12
CA PRO A 49 -12.81 8.28 -8.70
C PRO A 49 -14.14 8.14 -7.97
N VAL A 50 -15.04 7.33 -8.52
CA VAL A 50 -16.28 6.91 -7.90
C VAL A 50 -16.12 5.47 -7.41
N TRP A 51 -16.03 5.29 -6.12
CA TRP A 51 -15.83 3.99 -5.50
C TRP A 51 -17.11 3.20 -5.45
N ILE A 52 -17.07 1.96 -5.94
CA ILE A 52 -18.22 1.07 -5.94
C ILE A 52 -17.85 -0.29 -5.32
N GLY A 53 -18.70 -0.76 -4.39
CA GLY A 53 -18.51 -2.04 -3.71
C GLY A 53 -19.80 -2.64 -3.20
N ARG A 54 -19.76 -3.96 -2.88
CA ARG A 54 -20.91 -4.64 -2.30
C ARG A 54 -21.09 -4.33 -0.82
N VAL A 55 -19.98 -4.07 -0.12
CA VAL A 55 -19.96 -3.80 1.33
C VAL A 55 -19.22 -2.50 1.60
N LEU A 56 -19.89 -1.56 2.23
CA LEU A 56 -19.28 -0.36 2.78
C LEU A 56 -19.09 -0.55 4.28
N LEU A 57 -17.85 -0.47 4.76
CA LEU A 57 -17.52 -0.54 6.17
C LEU A 57 -17.65 0.84 6.82
N PRO A 58 -17.76 0.96 8.17
CA PRO A 58 -17.91 2.25 8.83
C PRO A 58 -16.83 3.28 8.47
N GLN A 59 -15.62 2.84 8.17
CA GLN A 59 -14.49 3.70 7.78
C GLN A 59 -14.47 4.05 6.28
N ALA A 60 -15.42 3.56 5.48
CA ALA A 60 -15.45 3.83 4.03
C ALA A 60 -15.40 5.33 3.68
N PRO A 61 -16.09 6.25 4.42
CA PRO A 61 -16.00 7.69 4.15
C PRO A 61 -14.57 8.25 4.20
N ALA A 62 -13.68 7.63 4.97
CA ALA A 62 -12.27 8.04 5.05
C ALA A 62 -11.47 7.81 3.76
N VAL A 63 -12.00 7.06 2.78
CA VAL A 63 -11.43 6.96 1.43
C VAL A 63 -11.51 8.31 0.70
N GLY A 64 -12.43 9.19 1.12
CA GLY A 64 -12.48 10.59 0.66
C GLY A 64 -12.90 10.75 -0.79
N ALA A 65 -13.88 9.96 -1.27
CA ALA A 65 -14.37 9.99 -2.63
C ALA A 65 -15.88 9.73 -2.67
N ARG A 66 -16.48 9.87 -3.83
CA ARG A 66 -17.86 9.44 -4.04
C ARG A 66 -17.97 7.92 -3.85
N LEU A 67 -18.87 7.50 -2.95
CA LEU A 67 -19.05 6.09 -2.58
C LEU A 67 -20.41 5.60 -3.05
N LEU A 68 -20.42 4.47 -3.72
CA LEU A 68 -21.63 3.79 -4.15
C LEU A 68 -21.68 2.38 -3.56
N ARG A 69 -22.82 2.04 -2.94
CA ARG A 69 -23.12 0.66 -2.60
C ARG A 69 -23.80 0.00 -3.80
N LEU A 70 -23.17 -1.03 -4.33
CA LEU A 70 -23.71 -1.76 -5.48
C LEU A 70 -25.14 -2.27 -5.19
N GLY A 71 -26.09 -1.92 -6.08
CA GLY A 71 -27.48 -2.27 -5.94
C GLY A 71 -28.28 -1.45 -4.90
N GLY A 72 -27.64 -0.47 -4.22
CA GLY A 72 -28.32 0.36 -3.22
C GLY A 72 -28.57 -0.32 -1.88
N GLU A 73 -29.48 0.24 -1.09
CA GLU A 73 -29.83 -0.22 0.26
C GLU A 73 -31.08 -1.14 0.27
N GLY A 74 -31.41 -1.69 1.43
CA GLY A 74 -32.58 -2.51 1.66
C GLY A 74 -32.59 -3.91 1.05
N PRO A 75 -33.71 -4.63 1.08
CA PRO A 75 -33.84 -6.01 0.61
C PRO A 75 -33.58 -6.15 -0.89
N LEU A 76 -34.12 -5.23 -1.72
CA LEU A 76 -33.88 -5.22 -3.16
C LEU A 76 -32.39 -5.03 -3.47
N GLY A 77 -31.71 -4.14 -2.74
CA GLY A 77 -30.27 -3.97 -2.85
C GLY A 77 -29.50 -5.23 -2.45
N ALA A 78 -29.95 -5.97 -1.45
CA ALA A 78 -29.37 -7.25 -1.07
C ALA A 78 -29.51 -8.31 -2.19
N LEU A 79 -30.69 -8.40 -2.82
CA LEU A 79 -30.93 -9.26 -3.97
C LEU A 79 -30.02 -8.89 -5.16
N HIS A 80 -29.90 -7.61 -5.50
CA HIS A 80 -29.00 -7.12 -6.54
C HIS A 80 -27.55 -7.54 -6.28
N ARG A 81 -27.05 -7.39 -5.05
CA ARG A 81 -25.70 -7.80 -4.67
C ARG A 81 -25.48 -9.31 -4.77
N PHE A 82 -26.50 -10.10 -4.42
CA PHE A 82 -26.49 -11.55 -4.58
C PHE A 82 -26.39 -11.93 -6.07
N LEU A 83 -27.28 -11.40 -6.90
CA LEU A 83 -27.32 -11.66 -8.34
C LEU A 83 -26.02 -11.21 -9.04
N PHE A 84 -25.51 -10.05 -8.67
CA PHE A 84 -24.21 -9.59 -9.17
C PHE A 84 -23.07 -10.56 -8.85
N ARG A 85 -23.01 -11.01 -7.60
CA ARG A 85 -21.93 -11.91 -7.15
C ARG A 85 -21.99 -13.27 -7.82
N HIS A 86 -23.17 -13.86 -7.92
CA HIS A 86 -23.35 -15.24 -8.34
C HIS A 86 -23.67 -15.39 -9.81
N CYS A 87 -24.46 -14.49 -10.38
CA CYS A 87 -24.93 -14.55 -11.76
C CYS A 87 -24.26 -13.52 -12.68
N GLY A 88 -23.54 -12.53 -12.11
CA GLY A 88 -22.94 -11.44 -12.90
C GLY A 88 -23.94 -10.40 -13.40
N ILE A 89 -25.20 -10.42 -12.89
CA ILE A 89 -26.22 -9.44 -13.25
C ILE A 89 -25.87 -8.10 -12.61
N VAL A 90 -25.68 -7.08 -13.43
CA VAL A 90 -25.29 -5.73 -13.00
C VAL A 90 -26.52 -4.89 -12.76
N PRO A 91 -26.72 -4.36 -11.54
CA PRO A 91 -27.79 -3.41 -11.30
C PRO A 91 -27.48 -2.05 -11.93
N PRO A 92 -28.48 -1.17 -12.10
CA PRO A 92 -28.26 0.20 -12.56
C PRO A 92 -27.22 0.92 -11.72
N ILE A 93 -26.32 1.64 -12.36
CA ILE A 93 -25.28 2.44 -11.73
C ILE A 93 -25.71 3.91 -11.83
N PRO A 94 -26.03 4.58 -10.70
CA PRO A 94 -26.57 5.95 -10.70
C PRO A 94 -25.46 7.00 -10.87
N VAL A 95 -24.71 6.94 -11.96
CA VAL A 95 -23.67 7.90 -12.32
C VAL A 95 -23.69 8.13 -13.83
N ASP A 96 -23.95 9.37 -14.20
CA ASP A 96 -23.92 9.80 -15.60
C ASP A 96 -22.53 10.26 -16.00
N GLY A 97 -22.24 10.17 -17.31
CA GLY A 97 -20.99 10.67 -17.90
C GLY A 97 -19.75 9.91 -17.43
N LEU A 98 -19.88 8.61 -17.12
CA LEU A 98 -18.74 7.77 -16.76
C LEU A 98 -17.73 7.66 -17.88
N ALA A 99 -16.44 7.83 -17.57
CA ALA A 99 -15.36 7.44 -18.47
C ALA A 99 -15.42 5.92 -18.71
N PRO A 100 -15.08 5.44 -19.92
CA PRO A 100 -15.20 4.04 -20.30
C PRO A 100 -14.08 3.17 -19.69
N VAL A 101 -13.83 3.33 -18.39
CA VAL A 101 -12.82 2.56 -17.64
C VAL A 101 -13.33 2.15 -16.28
N VAL A 102 -13.07 0.90 -15.90
CA VAL A 102 -13.28 0.35 -14.56
C VAL A 102 -11.93 -0.06 -14.00
N HIS A 103 -11.51 0.57 -12.91
CA HIS A 103 -10.30 0.22 -12.20
C HIS A 103 -10.63 -0.69 -11.01
N ALA A 104 -10.22 -1.94 -11.06
CA ALA A 104 -10.48 -2.91 -10.01
C ALA A 104 -9.26 -3.08 -9.10
N GLN A 105 -9.49 -3.05 -7.79
CA GLN A 105 -8.46 -3.27 -6.78
C GLN A 105 -8.38 -4.75 -6.41
N PHE A 106 -7.18 -5.35 -6.48
CA PHE A 106 -6.85 -6.75 -6.24
C PHE A 106 -7.36 -7.71 -7.33
N ALA A 107 -6.71 -8.85 -7.50
CA ALA A 107 -7.07 -9.88 -8.46
C ALA A 107 -8.54 -10.34 -8.32
N ARG A 108 -9.00 -10.55 -7.08
CA ARG A 108 -10.41 -10.88 -6.81
C ARG A 108 -11.36 -9.74 -7.20
N GLY A 109 -10.94 -8.49 -7.00
CA GLY A 109 -11.68 -7.32 -7.46
C GLY A 109 -11.86 -7.33 -8.96
N GLY A 110 -10.82 -7.65 -9.73
CA GLY A 110 -10.89 -7.83 -11.18
C GLY A 110 -11.91 -8.91 -11.60
N ALA A 111 -11.89 -10.06 -10.92
CA ALA A 111 -12.84 -11.14 -11.18
C ALA A 111 -14.32 -10.77 -10.89
N LEU A 112 -14.54 -9.93 -9.88
CA LEU A 112 -15.88 -9.45 -9.51
C LEU A 112 -16.32 -8.25 -10.36
N ALA A 113 -15.38 -7.38 -10.77
CA ALA A 113 -15.68 -6.23 -11.63
C ALA A 113 -15.88 -6.57 -13.11
N LEU A 114 -15.46 -7.75 -13.55
CA LEU A 114 -15.56 -8.16 -14.95
C LEU A 114 -16.98 -8.03 -15.55
N PRO A 115 -18.07 -8.48 -14.89
CA PRO A 115 -19.42 -8.25 -15.38
C PRO A 115 -19.77 -6.76 -15.47
N LEU A 116 -19.33 -5.95 -14.53
CA LEU A 116 -19.54 -4.51 -14.51
C LEU A 116 -18.86 -3.82 -15.71
N ALA A 117 -17.59 -4.13 -15.95
CA ALA A 117 -16.86 -3.59 -17.10
C ALA A 117 -17.53 -3.96 -18.44
N ARG A 118 -17.98 -5.21 -18.57
CA ARG A 118 -18.71 -5.68 -19.77
C ARG A 118 -20.05 -4.95 -19.97
N ALA A 119 -20.85 -4.82 -18.91
CA ALA A 119 -22.16 -4.17 -18.98
C ALA A 119 -22.06 -2.68 -19.34
N LEU A 120 -20.97 -2.02 -18.95
CA LEU A 120 -20.69 -0.62 -19.25
C LEU A 120 -19.88 -0.42 -20.54
N ASN A 121 -19.54 -1.48 -21.25
CA ASN A 121 -18.59 -1.44 -22.38
C ASN A 121 -17.30 -0.67 -22.03
N ALA A 122 -16.81 -0.87 -20.81
CA ALA A 122 -15.67 -0.16 -20.26
C ALA A 122 -14.41 -1.04 -20.25
N GLN A 123 -13.26 -0.42 -20.41
CA GLN A 123 -11.95 -1.08 -20.26
C GLN A 123 -11.74 -1.48 -18.80
N LEU A 124 -11.28 -2.71 -18.59
CA LEU A 124 -10.90 -3.18 -17.25
C LEU A 124 -9.41 -3.00 -17.03
N VAL A 125 -9.05 -2.30 -15.95
CA VAL A 125 -7.69 -2.21 -15.42
C VAL A 125 -7.69 -2.81 -14.02
N VAL A 126 -6.69 -3.61 -13.68
CA VAL A 126 -6.63 -4.33 -12.38
C VAL A 126 -5.31 -4.04 -11.69
N THR A 127 -5.36 -3.48 -10.47
CA THR A 127 -4.15 -3.34 -9.63
C THR A 127 -3.97 -4.56 -8.73
N LEU A 128 -2.77 -5.14 -8.79
CA LEU A 128 -2.31 -6.31 -8.02
C LEU A 128 -1.36 -5.86 -6.91
N HIS A 129 -1.60 -6.36 -5.68
CA HIS A 129 -0.92 -5.90 -4.47
C HIS A 129 0.01 -6.95 -3.82
N GLY A 130 0.13 -8.14 -4.38
CA GLY A 130 1.02 -9.22 -3.92
C GLY A 130 0.26 -10.42 -3.36
N GLY A 131 -0.12 -10.41 -2.10
CA GLY A 131 -0.82 -11.54 -1.48
C GLY A 131 -2.16 -11.95 -2.13
N ASP A 132 -2.72 -11.11 -2.98
CA ASP A 132 -3.92 -11.40 -3.75
C ASP A 132 -3.66 -12.35 -4.94
N VAL A 133 -2.46 -12.31 -5.51
CA VAL A 133 -2.03 -13.21 -6.59
C VAL A 133 -1.12 -14.34 -6.11
N GLY A 134 -0.37 -14.14 -5.00
CA GLY A 134 0.58 -15.13 -4.48
C GLY A 134 -0.07 -16.26 -3.70
N LYS A 135 -1.08 -15.99 -2.87
CA LYS A 135 -1.66 -16.98 -1.97
C LYS A 135 -2.41 -18.10 -2.70
N GLU A 136 -1.95 -19.36 -2.54
CA GLU A 136 -2.58 -20.53 -3.17
C GLU A 136 -4.07 -20.69 -2.83
N LYS A 137 -4.46 -20.40 -1.57
CA LYS A 137 -5.87 -20.48 -1.15
C LYS A 137 -6.82 -19.56 -1.91
N ASN A 138 -6.30 -18.53 -2.58
CA ASN A 138 -7.12 -17.65 -3.40
C ASN A 138 -7.51 -18.30 -4.72
N TRP A 139 -6.84 -19.37 -5.13
CA TRP A 139 -6.96 -19.96 -6.47
C TRP A 139 -7.77 -21.24 -6.49
N SER A 140 -7.68 -22.11 -5.47
CA SER A 140 -8.40 -23.37 -5.47
C SER A 140 -9.92 -23.20 -5.31
N GLY A 141 -10.72 -23.56 -6.33
CA GLY A 141 -12.19 -23.60 -6.27
C GLY A 141 -12.90 -22.25 -6.10
N THR A 142 -12.20 -21.13 -6.26
CA THR A 142 -12.72 -19.79 -5.98
C THR A 142 -13.36 -19.13 -7.23
N VAL A 143 -14.13 -18.05 -7.02
CA VAL A 143 -14.62 -17.20 -8.13
C VAL A 143 -13.44 -16.62 -8.90
N LEU A 144 -12.33 -16.29 -8.23
CA LEU A 144 -11.13 -15.79 -8.87
C LEU A 144 -10.58 -16.81 -9.88
N SER A 145 -10.29 -18.04 -9.44
CA SER A 145 -9.70 -19.06 -10.31
C SER A 145 -10.57 -19.39 -11.53
N ARG A 146 -11.89 -19.49 -11.32
CA ARG A 146 -12.84 -19.78 -12.41
C ARG A 146 -12.95 -18.67 -13.45
N ARG A 147 -12.85 -17.40 -13.02
CA ARG A 147 -12.97 -16.24 -13.91
C ARG A 147 -11.63 -15.72 -14.43
N TRP A 148 -10.52 -16.21 -13.90
CA TRP A 148 -9.21 -15.64 -14.20
C TRP A 148 -8.84 -15.63 -15.68
N PRO A 149 -9.07 -16.68 -16.49
CA PRO A 149 -8.83 -16.62 -17.93
C PRO A 149 -9.63 -15.51 -18.62
N ALA A 150 -10.90 -15.33 -18.23
CA ALA A 150 -11.73 -14.26 -18.77
C ALA A 150 -11.31 -12.87 -18.30
N VAL A 151 -10.78 -12.76 -17.05
CA VAL A 151 -10.17 -11.51 -16.53
C VAL A 151 -8.93 -11.16 -17.33
N ILE A 152 -8.02 -12.13 -17.57
CA ILE A 152 -6.82 -11.92 -18.39
C ILE A 152 -7.20 -11.43 -19.78
N ALA A 153 -8.18 -12.07 -20.42
CA ALA A 153 -8.61 -11.70 -21.76
C ALA A 153 -9.15 -10.27 -21.82
N ALA A 154 -10.03 -9.91 -20.88
CA ALA A 154 -10.75 -8.63 -20.86
C ALA A 154 -9.95 -7.45 -20.26
N THR A 155 -8.95 -7.72 -19.43
CA THR A 155 -8.14 -6.68 -18.80
C THR A 155 -7.17 -6.07 -19.80
N ARG A 156 -7.16 -4.75 -19.89
CA ARG A 156 -6.21 -4.01 -20.71
C ARG A 156 -4.84 -3.97 -20.06
N HIS A 157 -4.76 -3.55 -18.79
CA HIS A 157 -3.53 -3.46 -18.00
C HIS A 157 -3.69 -4.08 -16.62
N PHE A 158 -2.70 -4.88 -16.22
CA PHE A 158 -2.49 -5.29 -14.84
C PHE A 158 -1.41 -4.40 -14.24
N VAL A 159 -1.81 -3.51 -13.34
CA VAL A 159 -0.89 -2.64 -12.60
C VAL A 159 -0.33 -3.42 -11.42
N CYS A 160 0.96 -3.68 -11.42
CA CYS A 160 1.66 -4.42 -10.38
C CYS A 160 2.44 -3.45 -9.49
N VAL A 161 2.30 -3.55 -8.17
CA VAL A 161 2.97 -2.64 -7.24
C VAL A 161 4.48 -2.85 -7.14
N SER A 162 5.01 -3.94 -7.72
CA SER A 162 6.44 -4.27 -7.80
C SER A 162 6.70 -5.26 -8.95
N ASN A 163 7.96 -5.42 -9.36
CA ASN A 163 8.36 -6.45 -10.32
C ASN A 163 8.08 -7.86 -9.78
N ALA A 164 8.32 -8.10 -8.50
CA ALA A 164 8.00 -9.36 -7.86
C ALA A 164 6.50 -9.73 -8.00
N VAL A 165 5.60 -8.75 -7.90
CA VAL A 165 4.16 -8.97 -8.15
C VAL A 165 3.88 -9.24 -9.62
N ALA A 166 4.57 -8.55 -10.54
CA ALA A 166 4.44 -8.79 -11.97
C ALA A 166 4.90 -10.21 -12.37
N GLU A 167 6.00 -10.68 -11.79
CA GLU A 167 6.48 -12.06 -12.00
C GLU A 167 5.47 -13.11 -11.50
N VAL A 168 4.87 -12.89 -10.31
CA VAL A 168 3.80 -13.77 -9.82
C VAL A 168 2.60 -13.75 -10.75
N ALA A 169 2.20 -12.59 -11.25
CA ALA A 169 1.09 -12.46 -12.20
C ALA A 169 1.40 -13.17 -13.53
N ALA A 170 2.64 -13.06 -14.02
CA ALA A 170 3.09 -13.79 -15.22
C ALA A 170 3.00 -15.31 -15.01
N ARG A 171 3.46 -15.83 -13.87
CA ARG A 171 3.30 -17.25 -13.50
C ARG A 171 1.83 -17.69 -13.42
N ARG A 172 0.91 -16.77 -13.17
CA ARG A 172 -0.55 -17.00 -13.20
C ARG A 172 -1.16 -16.81 -14.60
N GLY A 173 -0.33 -16.70 -15.65
CA GLY A 173 -0.75 -16.66 -17.04
C GLY A 173 -1.05 -15.26 -17.62
N VAL A 174 -0.71 -14.18 -16.89
CA VAL A 174 -0.86 -12.82 -17.42
C VAL A 174 0.24 -12.55 -18.44
N PRO A 175 -0.08 -12.19 -19.70
CA PRO A 175 0.92 -11.85 -20.71
C PRO A 175 1.77 -10.63 -20.32
N ALA A 176 3.07 -10.66 -20.59
CA ALA A 176 3.99 -9.56 -20.28
C ALA A 176 3.52 -8.21 -20.84
N ALA A 177 2.96 -8.21 -22.05
CA ALA A 177 2.44 -7.00 -22.70
C ALA A 177 1.28 -6.32 -21.94
N LYS A 178 0.64 -7.02 -21.01
CA LYS A 178 -0.42 -6.48 -20.15
C LYS A 178 0.05 -6.10 -18.75
N LEU A 179 1.31 -6.36 -18.40
CA LEU A 179 1.88 -6.06 -17.08
C LEU A 179 2.51 -4.66 -17.10
N THR A 180 2.14 -3.84 -16.13
CA THR A 180 2.74 -2.51 -15.90
C THR A 180 3.16 -2.42 -14.44
N VAL A 181 4.45 -2.21 -14.18
CA VAL A 181 4.93 -2.02 -12.81
C VAL A 181 4.77 -0.56 -12.44
N LEU A 182 3.94 -0.29 -11.44
CA LEU A 182 3.66 1.04 -10.93
C LEU A 182 3.45 0.98 -9.42
N PRO A 183 4.49 1.29 -8.62
CA PRO A 183 4.39 1.34 -7.17
C PRO A 183 3.36 2.38 -6.70
N ILE A 184 2.71 2.10 -5.58
CA ILE A 184 1.88 3.12 -4.92
C ILE A 184 2.78 4.14 -4.26
N GLY A 185 2.59 5.40 -4.61
CA GLY A 185 3.40 6.49 -4.10
C GLY A 185 3.09 6.84 -2.64
N VAL A 186 3.94 7.68 -2.08
CA VAL A 186 3.84 8.27 -0.75
C VAL A 186 3.89 9.80 -0.85
N GLU A 187 3.24 10.48 0.07
CA GLU A 187 3.39 11.92 0.23
C GLU A 187 4.81 12.21 0.75
N VAL A 188 5.60 12.93 -0.03
CA VAL A 188 6.97 13.31 0.33
C VAL A 188 6.99 14.81 0.59
N PRO A 189 7.51 15.27 1.74
CA PRO A 189 7.72 16.69 2.00
C PRO A 189 8.66 17.32 0.97
N ASP A 190 8.54 18.64 0.73
CA ASP A 190 9.40 19.36 -0.21
C ASP A 190 10.87 19.42 0.26
N GLN A 191 11.09 19.40 1.56
CA GLN A 191 12.40 19.39 2.17
C GLN A 191 12.64 18.12 2.96
N PRO A 192 13.85 17.58 2.97
CA PRO A 192 14.18 16.47 3.84
C PRO A 192 13.97 16.88 5.30
N PRO A 193 13.41 15.98 6.13
CA PRO A 193 13.31 16.26 7.56
C PRO A 193 14.70 16.48 8.13
N PRO A 194 14.84 17.37 9.14
CA PRO A 194 16.13 17.59 9.80
C PRO A 194 16.64 16.27 10.39
N PRO A 195 17.96 16.08 10.46
CA PRO A 195 18.54 14.94 11.17
C PRO A 195 17.99 14.85 12.59
N LEU A 196 17.63 13.64 13.01
CA LEU A 196 17.09 13.44 14.35
C LEU A 196 18.15 13.77 15.41
N ALA A 197 17.84 14.72 16.29
CA ALA A 197 18.73 15.09 17.36
C ALA A 197 18.95 13.93 18.36
N ASN A 198 17.86 13.22 18.73
CA ASN A 198 17.89 12.11 19.68
C ASN A 198 16.83 11.04 19.33
N PRO A 199 17.00 10.27 18.25
CA PRO A 199 16.15 9.11 18.05
C PRO A 199 16.48 8.07 19.13
N THR A 200 15.47 7.33 19.61
CA THR A 200 15.64 6.49 20.78
C THR A 200 15.23 5.03 20.60
N TYR A 201 14.72 4.64 19.43
CA TYR A 201 14.17 3.29 19.24
C TYR A 201 14.22 2.84 17.78
N HIS A 202 14.16 1.52 17.57
CA HIS A 202 13.77 0.93 16.29
C HIS A 202 12.25 0.78 16.22
N LEU A 203 11.67 0.94 15.05
CA LEU A 203 10.22 0.92 14.84
C LEU A 203 9.79 -0.23 13.93
N PHE A 204 8.78 -0.96 14.36
CA PHE A 204 8.00 -1.84 13.49
C PHE A 204 6.59 -1.25 13.31
N VAL A 205 6.07 -1.22 12.08
CA VAL A 205 4.70 -0.80 11.76
C VAL A 205 4.02 -1.84 10.88
N GLY A 206 2.92 -2.42 11.36
CA GLY A 206 2.17 -3.35 10.54
C GLY A 206 1.24 -4.28 11.31
N ARG A 207 0.50 -5.10 10.55
CA ARG A 207 -0.31 -6.15 11.17
C ARG A 207 0.59 -7.21 11.82
N PHE A 208 0.19 -7.69 12.99
CA PHE A 208 0.92 -8.75 13.68
C PHE A 208 0.55 -10.12 13.10
N VAL A 209 1.15 -10.44 11.96
CA VAL A 209 0.98 -11.70 11.20
C VAL A 209 2.35 -12.28 10.84
N GLU A 210 2.39 -13.60 10.60
CA GLU A 210 3.61 -14.37 10.33
C GLU A 210 4.53 -13.71 9.28
N LYS A 211 3.98 -13.36 8.12
CA LYS A 211 4.78 -12.80 7.02
C LYS A 211 5.52 -11.50 7.35
N LYS A 212 5.17 -10.82 8.43
CA LYS A 212 5.82 -9.58 8.86
C LYS A 212 7.12 -9.82 9.64
N GLY A 213 7.48 -11.07 9.90
CA GLY A 213 8.76 -11.42 10.52
C GLY A 213 8.93 -10.95 11.97
N ILE A 214 7.81 -10.83 12.73
CA ILE A 214 7.84 -10.37 14.13
C ILE A 214 8.76 -11.22 14.97
N ALA A 215 8.73 -12.55 14.81
CA ALA A 215 9.62 -13.47 15.54
C ALA A 215 11.10 -13.17 15.25
N VAL A 216 11.44 -12.82 14.01
CA VAL A 216 12.81 -12.44 13.61
C VAL A 216 13.27 -11.19 14.36
N ILE A 217 12.37 -10.20 14.54
CA ILE A 217 12.69 -9.00 15.31
C ILE A 217 12.95 -9.35 16.76
N VAL A 218 12.09 -10.15 17.38
CA VAL A 218 12.25 -10.56 18.80
C VAL A 218 13.57 -11.32 19.02
N ASP A 219 13.91 -12.23 18.13
CA ASP A 219 15.16 -12.99 18.22
C ASP A 219 16.40 -12.10 17.98
N ALA A 220 16.31 -11.10 17.08
CA ALA A 220 17.35 -10.11 16.90
C ALA A 220 17.52 -9.25 18.15
N VAL A 221 16.42 -8.82 18.78
CA VAL A 221 16.46 -8.05 20.05
C VAL A 221 17.07 -8.87 21.19
N ARG A 222 16.73 -10.15 21.34
CA ARG A 222 17.36 -11.04 22.33
C ARG A 222 18.88 -11.07 22.18
N ARG A 223 19.38 -11.17 20.96
CA ARG A 223 20.82 -11.13 20.66
C ARG A 223 21.45 -9.80 21.06
N LEU A 224 20.83 -8.69 20.68
CA LEU A 224 21.31 -7.36 21.07
C LEU A 224 21.35 -7.20 22.58
N ARG A 225 20.36 -7.69 23.33
CA ARG A 225 20.36 -7.68 24.81
C ARG A 225 21.50 -8.49 25.39
N ALA A 226 21.78 -9.67 24.83
CA ALA A 226 22.91 -10.49 25.27
C ALA A 226 24.26 -9.83 25.03
N GLU A 227 24.35 -8.89 24.09
CA GLU A 227 25.53 -8.10 23.76
C GLU A 227 25.59 -6.74 24.51
N GLY A 228 24.58 -6.46 25.37
CA GLY A 228 24.51 -5.23 26.17
C GLY A 228 23.83 -4.04 25.49
N ASP A 229 23.32 -4.20 24.26
CA ASP A 229 22.53 -3.14 23.60
C ASP A 229 21.11 -3.09 24.18
N SER A 230 20.74 -1.96 24.78
CA SER A 230 19.44 -1.72 25.40
C SER A 230 18.47 -0.91 24.54
N THR A 231 18.80 -0.61 23.29
CA THR A 231 17.96 0.21 22.39
C THR A 231 16.53 -0.35 22.29
N PRO A 232 15.49 0.44 22.60
CA PRO A 232 14.12 -0.02 22.55
C PRO A 232 13.66 -0.37 21.13
N VAL A 233 12.66 -1.27 21.05
CA VAL A 233 11.94 -1.58 19.82
C VAL A 233 10.45 -1.37 20.04
N VAL A 234 9.86 -0.47 19.26
CA VAL A 234 8.45 -0.09 19.34
C VAL A 234 7.68 -0.80 18.23
N PHE A 235 6.65 -1.53 18.61
CA PHE A 235 5.72 -2.20 17.68
C PHE A 235 4.43 -1.40 17.60
N VAL A 236 4.13 -0.88 16.41
CA VAL A 236 2.86 -0.21 16.09
C VAL A 236 2.00 -1.12 15.22
N GLY A 237 0.80 -1.40 15.67
CA GLY A 237 -0.16 -2.23 14.96
C GLY A 237 -0.90 -3.20 15.86
N ASP A 238 -1.58 -4.14 15.23
CA ASP A 238 -2.34 -5.20 15.89
C ASP A 238 -2.49 -6.42 14.97
N GLY A 239 -2.91 -7.55 15.51
CA GLY A 239 -3.17 -8.74 14.72
C GLY A 239 -3.15 -10.04 15.51
N PRO A 240 -3.36 -11.18 14.83
CA PRO A 240 -3.47 -12.49 15.48
C PRO A 240 -2.26 -12.89 16.35
N LEU A 241 -1.06 -12.37 16.06
CA LEU A 241 0.15 -12.67 16.83
C LEU A 241 0.36 -11.74 18.04
N ARG A 242 -0.59 -10.84 18.34
CA ARG A 242 -0.47 -9.94 19.50
C ARG A 242 -0.29 -10.68 20.82
N PRO A 243 -1.07 -11.72 21.18
CA PRO A 243 -0.88 -12.42 22.45
C PRO A 243 0.51 -13.08 22.56
N LEU A 244 1.03 -13.63 21.46
CA LEU A 244 2.37 -14.18 21.40
C LEU A 244 3.42 -13.10 21.63
N LEU A 245 3.27 -11.95 20.97
CA LEU A 245 4.20 -10.84 21.10
C LEU A 245 4.18 -10.23 22.52
N GLU A 246 3.02 -10.15 23.16
CA GLU A 246 2.88 -9.72 24.56
C GLU A 246 3.58 -10.68 25.52
N ALA A 247 3.49 -12.00 25.29
CA ALA A 247 4.22 -12.99 26.07
C ALA A 247 5.73 -12.84 25.89
N LEU A 248 6.19 -12.72 24.64
CA LEU A 248 7.61 -12.54 24.34
C LEU A 248 8.17 -11.20 24.90
N ALA A 249 7.38 -10.13 24.89
CA ALA A 249 7.80 -8.83 25.43
C ALA A 249 8.02 -8.83 26.94
N LYS A 250 7.41 -9.76 27.69
CA LYS A 250 7.66 -9.93 29.13
C LYS A 250 9.06 -10.48 29.40
N ASP A 251 9.55 -11.33 28.49
CA ASP A 251 10.84 -12.01 28.64
C ASP A 251 12.00 -11.21 28.03
N VAL A 252 11.70 -10.25 27.14
CA VAL A 252 12.70 -9.46 26.40
C VAL A 252 12.54 -8.00 26.73
N PRO A 253 13.42 -7.40 27.57
CA PRO A 253 13.38 -5.98 27.93
C PRO A 253 13.48 -5.06 26.71
N GLY A 254 12.80 -3.90 26.77
CA GLY A 254 12.87 -2.87 25.73
C GLY A 254 11.99 -3.11 24.52
N ILE A 255 11.02 -4.02 24.60
CA ILE A 255 9.93 -4.16 23.62
C ILE A 255 8.72 -3.36 24.10
N GLU A 256 8.27 -2.38 23.30
CA GLU A 256 7.06 -1.58 23.53
C GLU A 256 5.98 -1.97 22.51
N LEU A 257 4.76 -2.26 22.96
CA LEU A 257 3.60 -2.53 22.14
C LEU A 257 2.67 -1.31 22.17
N ALA A 258 2.82 -0.41 21.21
CA ALA A 258 2.04 0.84 21.13
C ALA A 258 0.60 0.65 20.64
N GLY A 259 0.25 -0.56 20.16
CA GLY A 259 -1.07 -0.81 19.58
C GLY A 259 -1.28 -0.15 18.22
N TRP A 260 -2.54 -0.05 17.80
CA TRP A 260 -2.89 0.65 16.57
C TRP A 260 -2.80 2.17 16.77
N LEU A 261 -2.17 2.85 15.82
CA LEU A 261 -2.05 4.32 15.82
C LEU A 261 -2.63 4.90 14.51
N PRO A 262 -3.23 6.11 14.56
CA PRO A 262 -3.66 6.81 13.36
C PRO A 262 -2.47 7.25 12.49
N PRO A 263 -2.67 7.45 11.16
CA PRO A 263 -1.57 7.72 10.22
C PRO A 263 -0.64 8.86 10.62
N GLY A 264 -1.16 9.96 11.17
CA GLY A 264 -0.33 11.09 11.64
C GLY A 264 0.60 10.71 12.79
N ALA A 265 0.14 9.88 13.74
CA ALA A 265 0.96 9.40 14.83
C ALA A 265 2.01 8.38 14.33
N VAL A 266 1.66 7.52 13.38
CA VAL A 266 2.63 6.62 12.72
C VAL A 266 3.73 7.42 12.04
N LYS A 267 3.38 8.47 11.31
CA LYS A 267 4.33 9.38 10.65
C LYS A 267 5.28 10.04 11.67
N ALA A 268 4.74 10.53 12.78
CA ALA A 268 5.55 11.11 13.87
C ALA A 268 6.50 10.06 14.51
N ARG A 269 6.02 8.82 14.71
CA ARG A 269 6.88 7.73 15.19
C ARG A 269 8.00 7.38 14.20
N MET A 270 7.73 7.39 12.90
CA MET A 270 8.76 7.18 11.87
C MET A 270 9.82 8.29 11.91
N ALA A 271 9.39 9.55 12.03
CA ALA A 271 10.30 10.67 12.13
C ALA A 271 11.18 10.65 13.40
N GLY A 272 10.79 9.94 14.48
CA GLY A 272 11.52 9.77 15.73
C GLY A 272 12.32 8.48 15.86
N ALA A 273 12.29 7.58 14.87
CA ALA A 273 12.92 6.28 14.96
C ALA A 273 14.35 6.25 14.40
N TRP A 274 15.20 5.39 14.94
CA TRP A 274 16.50 5.06 14.33
C TRP A 274 16.33 4.39 13.00
N SER A 275 15.44 3.40 12.96
CA SER A 275 15.08 2.73 11.72
C SER A 275 13.69 2.15 11.77
N LEU A 276 13.11 1.95 10.57
CA LEU A 276 11.95 1.09 10.36
C LEU A 276 12.43 -0.35 10.10
N LEU A 277 11.85 -1.33 10.82
CA LEU A 277 12.13 -2.75 10.65
C LEU A 277 11.05 -3.42 9.79
N VAL A 278 11.45 -4.04 8.68
CA VAL A 278 10.56 -4.76 7.75
C VAL A 278 11.18 -6.12 7.37
N PRO A 279 11.50 -7.00 8.35
CA PRO A 279 12.12 -8.29 8.10
C PRO A 279 11.08 -9.34 7.68
N SER A 280 10.26 -9.00 6.68
CA SER A 280 9.19 -9.86 6.21
C SER A 280 9.72 -11.18 5.66
N VAL A 281 8.92 -12.23 5.80
CA VAL A 281 9.20 -13.58 5.33
C VAL A 281 8.05 -14.07 4.46
N ILE A 282 8.28 -15.10 3.66
CA ILE A 282 7.19 -15.83 3.02
C ILE A 282 6.55 -16.70 4.10
N ALA A 283 5.27 -16.45 4.40
CA ALA A 283 4.52 -17.26 5.37
C ALA A 283 4.29 -18.69 4.85
N ALA A 284 4.05 -19.64 5.75
CA ALA A 284 3.83 -21.05 5.42
C ALA A 284 2.70 -21.27 4.39
N ASN A 285 1.73 -20.35 4.30
CA ASN A 285 0.63 -20.40 3.33
C ASN A 285 0.93 -19.70 1.99
N GLY A 286 2.20 -19.34 1.72
CA GLY A 286 2.64 -18.63 0.53
C GLY A 286 2.31 -17.13 0.51
N ASP A 287 1.83 -16.54 1.65
CA ASP A 287 1.60 -15.10 1.73
C ASP A 287 2.94 -14.35 1.83
N ALA A 288 3.22 -13.51 0.84
CA ALA A 288 4.41 -12.66 0.76
C ALA A 288 4.02 -11.18 0.64
N GLU A 289 4.98 -10.30 0.82
CA GLU A 289 4.78 -8.88 0.57
C GLU A 289 4.84 -8.56 -0.94
N GLY A 290 3.99 -7.63 -1.37
CA GLY A 290 4.12 -7.02 -2.70
C GLY A 290 5.14 -5.89 -2.64
N LEU A 291 4.72 -4.74 -2.11
CA LEU A 291 5.56 -3.62 -1.69
C LEU A 291 4.96 -3.05 -0.40
N PRO A 292 5.59 -3.26 0.77
CA PRO A 292 5.07 -2.72 2.02
C PRO A 292 5.07 -1.19 2.00
N SER A 293 3.90 -0.57 2.09
CA SER A 293 3.73 0.89 2.03
C SER A 293 4.50 1.65 3.12
N VAL A 294 4.80 0.97 4.22
CA VAL A 294 5.55 1.54 5.35
C VAL A 294 7.02 1.87 4.99
N ILE A 295 7.60 1.20 3.97
CA ILE A 295 8.98 1.50 3.52
C ILE A 295 9.04 2.88 2.89
N PRO A 296 8.30 3.19 1.80
CA PRO A 296 8.30 4.54 1.24
C PRO A 296 7.80 5.59 2.25
N GLU A 297 6.89 5.24 3.18
CA GLU A 297 6.45 6.14 4.25
C GLU A 297 7.61 6.52 5.19
N ALA A 298 8.42 5.56 5.61
CA ALA A 298 9.60 5.81 6.46
C ALA A 298 10.68 6.59 5.69
N MET A 299 10.94 6.20 4.45
CA MET A 299 11.89 6.91 3.58
C MET A 299 11.51 8.39 3.41
N ALA A 300 10.22 8.69 3.23
CA ALA A 300 9.69 10.06 3.15
C ALA A 300 9.86 10.86 4.45
N GLN A 301 10.07 10.19 5.59
CA GLN A 301 10.40 10.82 6.87
C GLN A 301 11.93 10.85 7.14
N GLY A 302 12.77 10.44 6.21
CA GLY A 302 14.21 10.32 6.41
C GLY A 302 14.60 9.22 7.40
N CYS A 303 13.68 8.31 7.73
CA CYS A 303 13.94 7.16 8.58
C CYS A 303 14.64 6.07 7.78
N ALA A 304 15.77 5.57 8.28
CA ALA A 304 16.49 4.47 7.65
C ALA A 304 15.63 3.20 7.66
N ALA A 305 15.50 2.50 6.55
CA ALA A 305 14.76 1.25 6.48
C ALA A 305 15.71 0.04 6.53
N ILE A 306 15.37 -0.96 7.36
CA ILE A 306 16.02 -2.26 7.38
C ILE A 306 14.98 -3.30 6.95
N GLY A 307 15.17 -3.93 5.81
CA GLY A 307 14.22 -4.88 5.24
C GLY A 307 14.86 -6.22 4.87
N SER A 308 14.03 -7.25 4.68
CA SER A 308 14.48 -8.51 4.09
C SER A 308 14.77 -8.36 2.61
N ALA A 309 15.80 -9.06 2.10
CA ALA A 309 16.16 -9.11 0.68
C ALA A 309 15.17 -10.00 -0.10
N GLU A 310 13.86 -9.64 -0.06
CA GLU A 310 12.77 -10.42 -0.62
C GLU A 310 11.77 -9.53 -1.36
N GLY A 311 11.35 -9.94 -2.56
CA GLY A 311 10.27 -9.36 -3.32
C GLY A 311 10.34 -7.85 -3.46
N GLY A 312 9.21 -7.16 -3.32
CA GLY A 312 9.14 -5.70 -3.43
C GLY A 312 9.92 -4.92 -2.37
N ILE A 313 10.35 -5.56 -1.27
CA ILE A 313 11.23 -4.93 -0.26
C ILE A 313 12.60 -4.68 -0.87
N ALA A 314 13.16 -5.71 -1.54
CA ALA A 314 14.46 -5.62 -2.22
C ALA A 314 14.44 -4.63 -3.39
N GLU A 315 13.27 -4.36 -3.98
CA GLU A 315 13.10 -3.35 -5.02
C GLU A 315 13.09 -1.92 -4.45
N ALA A 316 12.47 -1.73 -3.28
CA ALA A 316 12.36 -0.41 -2.64
C ALA A 316 13.63 0.03 -1.93
N ILE A 317 14.41 -0.91 -1.39
CA ILE A 317 15.62 -0.63 -0.62
C ILE A 317 16.85 -1.03 -1.43
N ARG A 318 17.69 -0.05 -1.79
CA ARG A 318 19.03 -0.30 -2.32
C ARG A 318 19.98 -0.48 -1.14
N HIS A 319 20.50 -1.73 -0.98
CA HIS A 319 21.36 -2.09 0.15
C HIS A 319 22.55 -1.13 0.29
N ASP A 320 22.77 -0.65 1.52
CA ASP A 320 23.80 0.31 1.92
C ASP A 320 23.78 1.67 1.19
N VAL A 321 22.72 1.92 0.41
CA VAL A 321 22.48 3.22 -0.24
C VAL A 321 21.27 3.91 0.35
N THR A 322 20.07 3.32 0.22
CA THR A 322 18.82 3.90 0.72
C THR A 322 18.26 3.20 1.97
N GLY A 323 18.97 2.19 2.48
CA GLY A 323 18.63 1.38 3.62
C GLY A 323 19.51 0.14 3.69
N LEU A 324 19.18 -0.79 4.57
CA LEU A 324 19.88 -2.06 4.71
C LEU A 324 18.96 -3.23 4.36
N LEU A 325 19.49 -4.22 3.62
CA LEU A 325 18.82 -5.48 3.34
C LEU A 325 19.53 -6.61 4.10
N VAL A 326 18.72 -7.50 4.67
CA VAL A 326 19.18 -8.70 5.37
C VAL A 326 18.51 -9.95 4.75
N PRO A 327 19.09 -11.14 4.84
CA PRO A 327 18.41 -12.36 4.39
C PRO A 327 17.09 -12.56 5.13
N PRO A 328 16.02 -13.04 4.47
CA PRO A 328 14.75 -13.35 5.12
C PRO A 328 14.93 -14.37 6.25
N GLY A 329 14.35 -14.10 7.43
CA GLY A 329 14.43 -14.98 8.58
C GLY A 329 15.75 -14.95 9.37
N ASP A 330 16.74 -14.17 8.93
CA ASP A 330 18.06 -14.10 9.56
C ASP A 330 18.08 -13.05 10.69
N ALA A 331 17.81 -13.51 11.91
CA ALA A 331 17.84 -12.66 13.11
C ALA A 331 19.25 -12.14 13.46
N PRO A 332 20.34 -12.91 13.32
CA PRO A 332 21.72 -12.39 13.44
C PRO A 332 22.03 -11.23 12.50
N ALA A 333 21.70 -11.38 11.21
CA ALA A 333 21.92 -10.32 10.22
C ALA A 333 21.06 -9.07 10.56
N LEU A 334 19.82 -9.26 11.00
CA LEU A 334 18.95 -8.17 11.44
C LEU A 334 19.55 -7.43 12.66
N ALA A 335 20.03 -8.15 13.66
CA ALA A 335 20.69 -7.56 14.83
C ALA A 335 21.95 -6.74 14.42
N GLY A 336 22.76 -7.28 13.52
CA GLY A 336 23.91 -6.57 12.96
C GLY A 336 23.53 -5.28 12.21
N ALA A 337 22.45 -5.32 11.42
CA ALA A 337 21.94 -4.15 10.72
C ALA A 337 21.35 -3.10 11.69
N MET A 338 20.64 -3.52 12.73
CA MET A 338 20.12 -2.66 13.79
C MET A 338 21.26 -1.94 14.51
N ARG A 339 22.32 -2.66 14.91
CA ARG A 339 23.52 -2.08 15.51
C ARG A 339 24.19 -1.07 14.58
N ARG A 340 24.31 -1.39 13.30
CA ARG A 340 24.95 -0.51 12.31
C ARG A 340 24.25 0.84 12.17
N VAL A 341 22.92 0.90 12.22
CA VAL A 341 22.17 2.17 12.18
C VAL A 341 22.17 2.89 13.54
N GLY A 342 22.70 2.29 14.59
CA GLY A 342 23.04 2.97 15.83
C GLY A 342 24.05 4.10 15.62
N ASP A 343 24.98 3.96 14.65
CA ASP A 343 25.87 5.03 14.25
C ASP A 343 25.09 6.17 13.56
N PRO A 344 25.11 7.40 14.13
CA PRO A 344 24.40 8.55 13.57
C PRO A 344 24.81 8.89 12.12
N VAL A 345 26.07 8.69 11.76
CA VAL A 345 26.59 9.00 10.43
C VAL A 345 25.96 8.05 9.40
N VAL A 346 25.96 6.75 9.71
CA VAL A 346 25.36 5.72 8.84
C VAL A 346 23.86 5.96 8.74
N ARG A 347 23.18 6.14 9.86
CA ARG A 347 21.73 6.36 9.92
C ARG A 347 21.30 7.57 9.10
N ASN A 348 21.94 8.73 9.29
CA ASN A 348 21.59 9.96 8.59
C ASN A 348 21.87 9.86 7.09
N ARG A 349 22.98 9.21 6.68
CA ARG A 349 23.30 8.95 5.30
C ARG A 349 22.22 8.12 4.62
N LEU A 350 21.84 6.99 5.22
CA LEU A 350 20.81 6.09 4.71
C LEU A 350 19.43 6.77 4.67
N GLY A 351 19.06 7.49 5.73
CA GLY A 351 17.78 8.19 5.82
C GLY A 351 17.64 9.29 4.76
N LEU A 352 18.69 10.12 4.58
CA LEU A 352 18.68 11.17 3.56
C LEU A 352 18.64 10.60 2.12
N ALA A 353 19.40 9.54 1.86
CA ALA A 353 19.36 8.87 0.57
C ALA A 353 18.02 8.18 0.32
N GLY A 354 17.40 7.58 1.35
CA GLY A 354 16.05 7.04 1.31
C GLY A 354 15.01 8.10 0.97
N PHE A 355 15.08 9.27 1.64
CA PHE A 355 14.21 10.39 1.35
C PHE A 355 14.30 10.83 -0.13
N ARG A 356 15.51 11.02 -0.65
CA ARG A 356 15.73 11.40 -2.05
C ARG A 356 15.17 10.33 -3.01
N GLY A 357 15.35 9.04 -2.71
CA GLY A 357 14.77 7.94 -3.48
C GLY A 357 13.25 7.96 -3.48
N ALA A 358 12.62 8.16 -2.31
CA ALA A 358 11.17 8.31 -2.22
C ALA A 358 10.64 9.52 -3.02
N ALA A 359 11.33 10.65 -2.94
CA ALA A 359 10.98 11.86 -3.70
C ALA A 359 11.09 11.66 -5.22
N ALA A 360 12.12 10.95 -5.68
CA ALA A 360 12.35 10.69 -7.11
C ALA A 360 11.38 9.64 -7.66
N ASP A 361 11.27 8.49 -6.99
CA ASP A 361 10.70 7.28 -7.57
C ASP A 361 9.33 6.89 -6.99
N LEU A 362 8.99 7.37 -5.77
CA LEU A 362 7.80 6.95 -5.04
C LEU A 362 6.89 8.11 -4.62
N ASN A 363 7.03 9.29 -5.23
CA ASN A 363 6.17 10.44 -4.96
C ASN A 363 4.72 10.17 -5.40
N ALA A 364 3.75 10.35 -4.49
CA ALA A 364 2.35 10.02 -4.73
C ALA A 364 1.74 10.77 -5.92
N GLY A 365 2.02 12.06 -6.09
CA GLY A 365 1.52 12.83 -7.20
C GLY A 365 2.01 12.31 -8.54
N ARG A 366 3.30 11.98 -8.64
CA ARG A 366 3.90 11.42 -9.87
C ARG A 366 3.36 10.03 -10.20
N GLN A 367 3.25 9.15 -9.20
CA GLN A 367 2.73 7.79 -9.43
C GLN A 367 1.24 7.83 -9.78
N SER A 368 0.49 8.69 -9.14
CA SER A 368 -0.91 8.94 -9.42
C SER A 368 -1.13 9.47 -10.85
N ALA A 369 -0.33 10.44 -11.32
CA ALA A 369 -0.40 10.95 -12.69
C ALA A 369 -0.10 9.86 -13.74
N LYS A 370 0.88 8.97 -13.47
CA LYS A 370 1.15 7.81 -14.34
C LYS A 370 -0.03 6.85 -14.39
N LEU A 371 -0.69 6.61 -13.25
CA LEU A 371 -1.89 5.78 -13.19
C LEU A 371 -3.03 6.42 -13.99
N GLU A 372 -3.25 7.73 -13.83
CA GLU A 372 -4.29 8.45 -14.58
C GLU A 372 -4.07 8.36 -16.09
N ALA A 373 -2.84 8.58 -16.57
CA ALA A 373 -2.48 8.44 -17.97
C ALA A 373 -2.80 7.03 -18.50
N LEU A 374 -2.42 5.99 -17.74
CA LEU A 374 -2.70 4.59 -18.08
C LEU A 374 -4.22 4.31 -18.15
N LEU A 375 -5.01 4.88 -17.24
CA LEU A 375 -6.47 4.74 -17.24
C LEU A 375 -7.13 5.45 -18.41
N LEU A 376 -6.56 6.55 -18.90
CA LEU A 376 -7.02 7.32 -20.05
C LEU A 376 -6.63 6.68 -21.40
N GLY A 377 -5.74 5.72 -21.38
CA GLY A 377 -5.36 5.00 -22.58
C GLY A 377 -3.97 5.35 -23.12
N GLY A 378 -3.17 6.01 -22.28
CA GLY A 378 -1.74 6.26 -22.52
C GLY A 378 -0.87 5.02 -22.39
#